data_cf9df13698bf89c632cc8fec1c7b1777
#
_entry.id   cf9df13698bf89c632cc8fec1c7b1777
#
_cell.length_a   1.000
_cell.length_b   1.000
_cell.length_c   1.000
_cell.angle_alpha   90.00
_cell.angle_beta   90.00
_cell.angle_gamma   90.00
#
_symmetry.space_group_name_H-M   'P 1'
#
loop_
_entity.id
_entity.type
_entity.pdbx_description
1 polymer ?
#
loop_
_entity_poly.entity_id
_entity_poly.type
_entity_poly.pdbx_seq_one_letter_code
_entity_poly.pdbx_strand_id
1 'polypeptide(L)'
;MDEAKALCPTFGWDAFLAAMDFKDVKEIIIGQPASLQAAADILHTTPVADQTLYLQWKTISYAASMLSDEFAEENFNFFGRTMRGAQQMQPRWKRAVAVVSGSLGEAVGQMYVEKYFPAEAKERMITLVRNLQESLGERIQALEWMGDSTKVKALEKLATFHVKIGYPDKWKDYSTLDIKDDSFIANMERANLWSHAEMLDKVGKPVDKEEWHMTPQTVNAYYNPTTNEICFPAGILQYPFFDMNADDAFNYGAIGVVIGHEMTH
;
A
#
# COMPACT_ATOMS: atom_id res chain seq x y z
N MET A 1 -14.00 16.46 16.33
CA MET A 1 -15.29 15.77 16.11
C MET A 1 -16.47 16.70 15.94
N ASP A 2 -16.59 17.79 16.70
CA ASP A 2 -17.72 18.72 16.58
C ASP A 2 -17.80 19.37 15.19
N GLU A 3 -16.67 19.74 14.62
CA GLU A 3 -16.59 20.27 13.25
C GLU A 3 -17.02 19.22 12.21
N ALA A 4 -16.65 17.96 12.40
CA ALA A 4 -17.07 16.87 11.51
C ALA A 4 -18.58 16.62 11.58
N LYS A 5 -19.18 16.66 12.79
CA LYS A 5 -20.62 16.58 13.00
C LYS A 5 -21.36 17.78 12.40
N ALA A 6 -20.79 18.98 12.49
CA ALA A 6 -21.34 20.18 11.87
C ALA A 6 -21.26 20.12 10.33
N LEU A 7 -20.15 19.57 9.79
CA LEU A 7 -19.95 19.39 8.35
C LEU A 7 -20.95 18.43 7.73
N CYS A 8 -21.21 17.30 8.39
CA CYS A 8 -22.11 16.23 7.92
C CYS A 8 -23.10 15.85 9.03
N PRO A 9 -24.13 16.67 9.30
CA PRO A 9 -25.09 16.40 10.39
C PRO A 9 -25.99 15.19 10.13
N THR A 10 -26.16 14.79 8.87
CA THR A 10 -26.94 13.61 8.47
C THR A 10 -26.16 12.30 8.59
N PHE A 11 -24.83 12.36 8.76
CA PHE A 11 -23.99 11.17 8.92
C PHE A 11 -23.98 10.72 10.37
N GLY A 12 -24.26 9.44 10.60
CA GLY A 12 -24.31 8.85 11.96
C GLY A 12 -22.91 8.60 12.56
N TRP A 13 -22.15 9.66 12.83
CA TRP A 13 -20.75 9.58 13.29
C TRP A 13 -20.53 8.63 14.46
N ASP A 14 -21.37 8.73 15.50
CA ASP A 14 -21.19 7.92 16.70
C ASP A 14 -21.44 6.43 16.43
N ALA A 15 -22.45 6.11 15.61
CA ALA A 15 -22.74 4.74 15.19
C ALA A 15 -21.62 4.19 14.28
N PHE A 16 -21.11 5.01 13.37
CA PHE A 16 -19.99 4.64 12.49
C PHE A 16 -18.72 4.33 13.28
N LEU A 17 -18.32 5.23 14.18
CA LEU A 17 -17.12 5.04 14.99
C LEU A 17 -17.25 3.82 15.91
N ALA A 18 -18.44 3.61 16.49
CA ALA A 18 -18.69 2.42 17.31
C ALA A 18 -18.63 1.11 16.49
N ALA A 19 -19.20 1.10 15.28
CA ALA A 19 -19.17 -0.05 14.37
C ALA A 19 -17.75 -0.40 13.88
N MET A 20 -16.89 0.61 13.77
CA MET A 20 -15.47 0.46 13.41
C MET A 20 -14.56 0.19 14.62
N ASP A 21 -15.12 0.02 15.81
CA ASP A 21 -14.40 -0.15 17.08
C ASP A 21 -13.42 1.01 17.41
N PHE A 22 -13.66 2.18 16.89
CA PHE A 22 -12.92 3.39 17.26
C PHE A 22 -13.45 3.94 18.59
N LYS A 23 -12.62 3.90 19.63
CA LYS A 23 -12.93 4.41 20.96
C LYS A 23 -12.24 5.74 21.19
N ASP A 24 -12.98 6.67 21.83
CA ASP A 24 -12.43 7.96 22.29
C ASP A 24 -11.75 8.83 21.22
N VAL A 25 -12.19 8.73 19.96
CA VAL A 25 -11.67 9.55 18.87
C VAL A 25 -12.09 11.01 19.05
N LYS A 26 -11.10 11.88 19.27
CA LYS A 26 -11.32 13.32 19.45
C LYS A 26 -11.16 14.11 18.16
N GLU A 27 -10.27 13.65 17.28
CA GLU A 27 -9.91 14.31 16.03
C GLU A 27 -9.89 13.32 14.88
N ILE A 28 -10.32 13.77 13.71
CA ILE A 28 -10.23 13.03 12.44
C ILE A 28 -9.76 13.97 11.34
N ILE A 29 -9.11 13.43 10.34
CA ILE A 29 -8.71 14.18 9.15
C ILE A 29 -9.72 13.88 8.03
N ILE A 30 -10.35 14.91 7.51
CA ILE A 30 -11.29 14.82 6.37
C ILE A 30 -10.63 15.48 5.16
N GLY A 31 -10.08 14.66 4.26
CA GLY A 31 -9.37 15.13 3.07
C GLY A 31 -10.28 15.72 1.99
N GLN A 32 -11.52 15.26 1.91
CA GLN A 32 -12.50 15.66 0.87
C GLN A 32 -13.87 15.98 1.48
N PRO A 33 -14.05 17.14 2.11
CA PRO A 33 -15.28 17.49 2.82
C PRO A 33 -16.54 17.45 1.94
N ALA A 34 -16.49 18.04 0.74
CA ALA A 34 -17.63 18.10 -0.18
C ALA A 34 -18.08 16.69 -0.65
N SER A 35 -17.14 15.78 -0.88
CA SER A 35 -17.43 14.40 -1.26
C SER A 35 -18.11 13.64 -0.12
N LEU A 36 -17.66 13.86 1.12
CA LEU A 36 -18.25 13.25 2.30
C LEU A 36 -19.68 13.75 2.55
N GLN A 37 -19.93 15.08 2.41
CA GLN A 37 -21.27 15.65 2.50
C GLN A 37 -22.21 15.04 1.45
N ALA A 38 -21.79 15.01 0.18
CA ALA A 38 -22.59 14.44 -0.90
C ALA A 38 -22.91 12.96 -0.66
N ALA A 39 -21.96 12.17 -0.18
CA ALA A 39 -22.17 10.76 0.17
C ALA A 39 -23.15 10.60 1.33
N ALA A 40 -23.05 11.44 2.37
CA ALA A 40 -23.97 11.44 3.51
C ALA A 40 -25.41 11.82 3.07
N ASP A 41 -25.55 12.80 2.21
CA ASP A 41 -26.87 13.24 1.68
C ASP A 41 -27.51 12.16 0.79
N ILE A 42 -26.73 11.51 -0.06
CA ILE A 42 -27.19 10.36 -0.86
C ILE A 42 -27.67 9.24 0.07
N LEU A 43 -26.89 8.89 1.07
CA LEU A 43 -27.26 7.85 2.03
C LEU A 43 -28.54 8.22 2.79
N HIS A 44 -28.67 9.47 3.20
CA HIS A 44 -29.85 9.95 3.95
C HIS A 44 -31.13 9.99 3.09
N THR A 45 -31.01 10.33 1.81
CA THR A 45 -32.16 10.48 0.90
C THR A 45 -32.54 9.20 0.15
N THR A 46 -31.63 8.22 0.08
CA THR A 46 -31.89 6.95 -0.62
C THR A 46 -32.80 6.04 0.21
N PRO A 47 -33.87 5.46 -0.37
CA PRO A 47 -34.71 4.50 0.33
C PRO A 47 -33.92 3.32 0.90
N VAL A 48 -34.28 2.86 2.09
CA VAL A 48 -33.59 1.74 2.77
C VAL A 48 -33.57 0.47 1.91
N ALA A 49 -34.62 0.20 1.14
CA ALA A 49 -34.68 -0.93 0.24
C ALA A 49 -33.56 -0.89 -0.83
N ASP A 50 -33.32 0.30 -1.41
CA ASP A 50 -32.28 0.49 -2.42
C ASP A 50 -30.88 0.43 -1.80
N GLN A 51 -30.70 0.98 -0.58
CA GLN A 51 -29.46 0.82 0.18
C GLN A 51 -29.17 -0.66 0.46
N THR A 52 -30.20 -1.43 0.82
CA THR A 52 -30.07 -2.88 1.08
C THR A 52 -29.63 -3.63 -0.18
N LEU A 53 -30.26 -3.35 -1.32
CA LEU A 53 -29.87 -3.96 -2.62
C LEU A 53 -28.43 -3.59 -3.01
N TYR A 54 -28.05 -2.33 -2.81
CA TYR A 54 -26.67 -1.89 -3.07
C TYR A 54 -25.65 -2.63 -2.19
N LEU A 55 -25.92 -2.77 -0.90
CA LEU A 55 -25.05 -3.47 0.03
C LEU A 55 -24.97 -4.98 -0.30
N GLN A 56 -26.09 -5.61 -0.65
CA GLN A 56 -26.11 -7.01 -1.10
C GLN A 56 -25.26 -7.19 -2.35
N TRP A 57 -25.42 -6.31 -3.35
CA TRP A 57 -24.62 -6.33 -4.56
C TRP A 57 -23.12 -6.15 -4.27
N LYS A 58 -22.76 -5.20 -3.40
CA LYS A 58 -21.36 -4.97 -2.98
C LYS A 58 -20.78 -6.18 -2.29
N THR A 59 -21.53 -6.80 -1.40
CA THR A 59 -21.10 -8.00 -0.65
C THR A 59 -20.86 -9.20 -1.59
N ILE A 60 -21.80 -9.47 -2.50
CA ILE A 60 -21.66 -10.56 -3.47
C ILE A 60 -20.50 -10.28 -4.43
N SER A 61 -20.38 -9.05 -4.93
CA SER A 61 -19.29 -8.68 -5.85
C SER A 61 -17.91 -8.79 -5.18
N TYR A 62 -17.80 -8.42 -3.91
CA TYR A 62 -16.58 -8.60 -3.12
C TYR A 62 -16.22 -10.07 -2.94
N ALA A 63 -17.21 -10.89 -2.59
CA ALA A 63 -17.01 -12.31 -2.32
C ALA A 63 -16.88 -13.17 -3.59
N ALA A 64 -17.29 -12.68 -4.76
CA ALA A 64 -17.48 -13.47 -5.98
C ALA A 64 -16.27 -14.33 -6.37
N SER A 65 -15.05 -13.79 -6.24
CA SER A 65 -13.82 -14.54 -6.54
C SER A 65 -13.45 -15.61 -5.50
N MET A 66 -14.15 -15.63 -4.36
CA MET A 66 -13.96 -16.56 -3.23
C MET A 66 -15.07 -17.60 -3.13
N LEU A 67 -16.11 -17.47 -3.96
CA LEU A 67 -17.26 -18.36 -4.04
C LEU A 67 -17.05 -19.46 -5.11
N SER A 68 -18.13 -20.08 -5.59
CA SER A 68 -18.08 -21.12 -6.61
C SER A 68 -17.56 -20.59 -7.95
N ASP A 69 -17.21 -21.52 -8.85
CA ASP A 69 -16.64 -21.18 -10.16
C ASP A 69 -17.59 -20.29 -10.97
N GLU A 70 -18.91 -20.49 -10.89
CA GLU A 70 -19.89 -19.67 -11.60
C GLU A 70 -19.83 -18.20 -11.16
N PHE A 71 -19.70 -17.92 -9.88
CA PHE A 71 -19.51 -16.55 -9.37
C PHE A 71 -18.18 -15.96 -9.82
N ALA A 72 -17.10 -16.72 -9.74
CA ALA A 72 -15.78 -16.28 -10.15
C ALA A 72 -15.71 -15.99 -11.66
N GLU A 73 -16.34 -16.83 -12.49
CA GLU A 73 -16.43 -16.67 -13.95
C GLU A 73 -17.25 -15.44 -14.33
N GLU A 74 -18.42 -15.22 -13.72
CA GLU A 74 -19.25 -14.05 -14.01
C GLU A 74 -18.56 -12.77 -13.56
N ASN A 75 -17.93 -12.77 -12.40
CA ASN A 75 -17.10 -11.65 -11.95
C ASN A 75 -15.97 -11.34 -12.95
N PHE A 76 -15.31 -12.37 -13.48
CA PHE A 76 -14.29 -12.19 -14.53
C PHE A 76 -14.90 -11.71 -15.85
N ASN A 77 -16.06 -12.22 -16.26
CA ASN A 77 -16.73 -11.83 -17.49
C ASN A 77 -17.03 -10.32 -17.48
N PHE A 78 -17.52 -9.79 -16.37
CA PHE A 78 -17.79 -8.36 -16.27
C PHE A 78 -16.50 -7.55 -16.02
N PHE A 79 -15.84 -7.73 -14.88
CA PHE A 79 -14.72 -6.89 -14.48
C PHE A 79 -13.42 -7.19 -15.23
N GLY A 80 -13.18 -8.42 -15.61
CA GLY A 80 -12.00 -8.83 -16.36
C GLY A 80 -12.16 -8.57 -17.85
N ARG A 81 -13.13 -9.23 -18.46
CA ARG A 81 -13.30 -9.23 -19.93
C ARG A 81 -13.91 -7.94 -20.44
N THR A 82 -15.07 -7.53 -19.90
CA THR A 82 -15.80 -6.36 -20.41
C THR A 82 -15.11 -5.06 -20.02
N MET A 83 -14.72 -4.90 -18.75
CA MET A 83 -14.18 -3.62 -18.27
C MET A 83 -12.69 -3.43 -18.56
N ARG A 84 -11.88 -4.49 -18.57
CA ARG A 84 -10.41 -4.42 -18.72
C ARG A 84 -9.88 -5.03 -20.01
N GLY A 85 -10.73 -5.66 -20.84
CA GLY A 85 -10.32 -6.31 -22.09
C GLY A 85 -9.50 -7.59 -21.93
N ALA A 86 -9.45 -8.18 -20.74
CA ALA A 86 -8.72 -9.41 -20.49
C ALA A 86 -9.36 -10.59 -21.25
N GLN A 87 -8.56 -11.36 -21.98
CA GLN A 87 -9.05 -12.48 -22.79
C GLN A 87 -9.31 -13.74 -21.97
N GLN A 88 -8.50 -13.95 -20.93
CA GLN A 88 -8.54 -15.17 -20.11
C GLN A 88 -8.36 -14.84 -18.64
N MET A 89 -9.09 -15.58 -17.78
CA MET A 89 -8.86 -15.56 -16.34
C MET A 89 -7.48 -16.14 -16.02
N GLN A 90 -6.80 -15.56 -15.06
CA GLN A 90 -5.52 -16.10 -14.60
C GLN A 90 -5.68 -17.52 -14.05
N PRO A 91 -4.71 -18.43 -14.27
CA PRO A 91 -4.71 -19.77 -13.68
C PRO A 91 -4.92 -19.73 -12.17
N ARG A 92 -5.61 -20.74 -11.63
CA ARG A 92 -5.96 -20.81 -10.21
C ARG A 92 -4.77 -20.64 -9.28
N TRP A 93 -3.62 -21.23 -9.61
CA TRP A 93 -2.41 -21.10 -8.79
C TRP A 93 -1.91 -19.65 -8.70
N LYS A 94 -1.98 -18.87 -9.78
CA LYS A 94 -1.60 -17.43 -9.73
C LYS A 94 -2.56 -16.63 -8.84
N ARG A 95 -3.86 -16.92 -8.95
CA ARG A 95 -4.89 -16.30 -8.09
C ARG A 95 -4.66 -16.65 -6.62
N ALA A 96 -4.34 -17.93 -6.33
CA ALA A 96 -4.03 -18.37 -4.97
C ALA A 96 -2.78 -17.67 -4.40
N VAL A 97 -1.69 -17.60 -5.18
CA VAL A 97 -0.48 -16.86 -4.78
C VAL A 97 -0.80 -15.37 -4.52
N ALA A 98 -1.61 -14.74 -5.35
CA ALA A 98 -2.00 -13.35 -5.15
C ALA A 98 -2.80 -13.15 -3.85
N VAL A 99 -3.71 -14.06 -3.52
CA VAL A 99 -4.47 -14.03 -2.25
C VAL A 99 -3.55 -14.19 -1.05
N VAL A 100 -2.65 -15.18 -1.07
CA VAL A 100 -1.69 -15.41 0.03
C VAL A 100 -0.75 -14.21 0.18
N SER A 101 -0.24 -13.66 -0.93
CA SER A 101 0.59 -12.45 -0.90
C SER A 101 -0.17 -11.22 -0.38
N GLY A 102 -1.48 -11.11 -0.64
CA GLY A 102 -2.31 -10.02 -0.14
C GLY A 102 -2.63 -10.13 1.36
N SER A 103 -2.75 -11.35 1.88
CA SER A 103 -3.14 -11.59 3.29
C SER A 103 -1.95 -11.80 4.23
N LEU A 104 -0.90 -12.47 3.73
CA LEU A 104 0.31 -12.88 4.48
C LEU A 104 1.58 -12.33 3.80
N GLY A 105 1.51 -11.08 3.33
CA GLY A 105 2.47 -10.53 2.40
C GLY A 105 3.92 -10.56 2.87
N GLU A 106 4.21 -10.22 4.12
CA GLU A 106 5.58 -10.26 4.64
C GLU A 106 6.06 -11.69 4.92
N ALA A 107 5.18 -12.62 5.31
CA ALA A 107 5.56 -14.01 5.45
C ALA A 107 6.00 -14.62 4.09
N VAL A 108 5.26 -14.32 3.01
CA VAL A 108 5.69 -14.66 1.65
C VAL A 108 6.96 -13.92 1.26
N GLY A 109 7.06 -12.64 1.66
CA GLY A 109 8.24 -11.79 1.44
C GLY A 109 9.51 -12.37 2.06
N GLN A 110 9.42 -12.91 3.25
CA GLN A 110 10.54 -13.56 3.92
C GLN A 110 11.07 -14.75 3.10
N MET A 111 10.18 -15.63 2.64
CA MET A 111 10.55 -16.76 1.77
C MET A 111 11.14 -16.31 0.43
N TYR A 112 10.60 -15.20 -0.13
CA TYR A 112 11.11 -14.63 -1.37
C TYR A 112 12.53 -14.08 -1.20
N VAL A 113 12.76 -13.30 -0.16
CA VAL A 113 14.04 -12.67 0.14
C VAL A 113 15.11 -13.72 0.40
N GLU A 114 14.82 -14.73 1.22
CA GLU A 114 15.74 -15.83 1.52
C GLU A 114 16.26 -16.51 0.25
N LYS A 115 15.41 -16.62 -0.78
CA LYS A 115 15.75 -17.29 -2.03
C LYS A 115 16.38 -16.38 -3.08
N TYR A 116 15.96 -15.12 -3.18
CA TYR A 116 16.24 -14.29 -4.34
C TYR A 116 16.94 -12.96 -4.05
N PHE A 117 17.12 -12.57 -2.79
CA PHE A 117 17.70 -11.27 -2.48
C PHE A 117 18.76 -11.38 -1.36
N PRO A 118 20.04 -11.63 -1.72
CA PRO A 118 21.12 -11.75 -0.76
C PRO A 118 21.46 -10.41 -0.09
N ALA A 119 22.07 -10.47 1.10
CA ALA A 119 22.42 -9.28 1.88
C ALA A 119 23.36 -8.32 1.13
N GLU A 120 24.27 -8.87 0.32
CA GLU A 120 25.18 -8.07 -0.51
C GLU A 120 24.44 -7.18 -1.53
N ALA A 121 23.28 -7.63 -2.02
CA ALA A 121 22.43 -6.83 -2.90
C ALA A 121 21.86 -5.62 -2.16
N LYS A 122 21.43 -5.78 -0.90
CA LYS A 122 20.96 -4.68 -0.05
C LYS A 122 22.05 -3.63 0.15
N GLU A 123 23.28 -4.06 0.46
CA GLU A 123 24.44 -3.18 0.68
C GLU A 123 24.83 -2.39 -0.58
N ARG A 124 24.86 -3.06 -1.73
CA ARG A 124 25.14 -2.42 -3.01
C ARG A 124 24.09 -1.39 -3.38
N MET A 125 22.81 -1.70 -3.15
CA MET A 125 21.72 -0.77 -3.38
C MET A 125 21.77 0.45 -2.47
N ILE A 126 22.11 0.29 -1.19
CA ILE A 126 22.31 1.42 -0.27
C ILE A 126 23.40 2.36 -0.81
N THR A 127 24.48 1.81 -1.35
CA THR A 127 25.55 2.60 -1.96
C THR A 127 25.06 3.36 -3.19
N LEU A 128 24.30 2.72 -4.09
CA LEU A 128 23.70 3.38 -5.27
C LEU A 128 22.77 4.54 -4.86
N VAL A 129 21.90 4.32 -3.88
CA VAL A 129 21.00 5.35 -3.36
C VAL A 129 21.78 6.54 -2.80
N ARG A 130 22.81 6.31 -1.99
CA ARG A 130 23.66 7.39 -1.43
C ARG A 130 24.34 8.22 -2.50
N ASN A 131 24.91 7.58 -3.51
CA ASN A 131 25.57 8.27 -4.61
C ASN A 131 24.58 9.14 -5.40
N LEU A 132 23.34 8.65 -5.60
CA LEU A 132 22.29 9.42 -6.27
C LEU A 132 21.79 10.58 -5.39
N GLN A 133 21.69 10.41 -4.07
CA GLN A 133 21.37 11.51 -3.15
C GLN A 133 22.42 12.62 -3.21
N GLU A 134 23.70 12.25 -3.19
CA GLU A 134 24.83 13.19 -3.29
C GLU A 134 24.77 13.98 -4.61
N SER A 135 24.63 13.27 -5.73
CA SER A 135 24.51 13.86 -7.05
C SER A 135 23.28 14.78 -7.19
N LEU A 136 22.13 14.39 -6.61
CA LEU A 136 20.93 15.24 -6.58
C LEU A 136 21.17 16.50 -5.75
N GLY A 137 21.86 16.40 -4.63
CA GLY A 137 22.24 17.54 -3.79
C GLY A 137 23.11 18.56 -4.55
N GLU A 138 24.13 18.09 -5.27
CA GLU A 138 24.96 18.95 -6.15
C GLU A 138 24.12 19.64 -7.22
N ARG A 139 23.21 18.91 -7.87
CA ARG A 139 22.31 19.48 -8.88
C ARG A 139 21.39 20.53 -8.32
N ILE A 140 20.77 20.30 -7.15
CA ILE A 140 19.91 21.30 -6.48
C ILE A 140 20.69 22.59 -6.23
N GLN A 141 21.93 22.50 -5.75
CA GLN A 141 22.78 23.67 -5.53
C GLN A 141 23.07 24.45 -6.82
N ALA A 142 23.26 23.75 -7.93
CA ALA A 142 23.59 24.33 -9.23
C ALA A 142 22.38 24.90 -10.01
N LEU A 143 21.13 24.67 -9.55
CA LEU A 143 19.93 25.15 -10.25
C LEU A 143 19.86 26.68 -10.25
N GLU A 144 19.82 27.29 -11.42
CA GLU A 144 19.73 28.76 -11.57
C GLU A 144 18.31 29.31 -11.34
N TRP A 145 17.29 28.50 -11.63
CA TRP A 145 15.89 28.91 -11.50
C TRP A 145 15.33 28.79 -10.07
N MET A 146 16.02 28.07 -9.18
CA MET A 146 15.59 27.87 -7.80
C MET A 146 16.24 28.91 -6.86
N GLY A 147 15.44 29.66 -6.11
CA GLY A 147 15.93 30.61 -5.15
C GLY A 147 16.65 29.96 -3.95
N ASP A 148 17.59 30.66 -3.33
CA ASP A 148 18.47 30.13 -2.29
C ASP A 148 17.70 29.55 -1.09
N SER A 149 16.64 30.23 -0.63
CA SER A 149 15.80 29.73 0.46
C SER A 149 15.11 28.40 0.13
N THR A 150 14.70 28.20 -1.13
CA THR A 150 14.10 26.95 -1.63
C THR A 150 15.16 25.86 -1.73
N LYS A 151 16.37 26.17 -2.20
CA LYS A 151 17.50 25.23 -2.21
C LYS A 151 17.80 24.67 -0.83
N VAL A 152 17.85 25.55 0.19
CA VAL A 152 18.04 25.12 1.58
C VAL A 152 16.97 24.10 1.99
N LYS A 153 15.69 24.38 1.72
CA LYS A 153 14.59 23.47 2.05
C LYS A 153 14.64 22.16 1.26
N ALA A 154 15.00 22.20 0.00
CA ALA A 154 15.17 21.00 -0.83
C ALA A 154 16.32 20.12 -0.30
N LEU A 155 17.43 20.71 0.12
CA LEU A 155 18.56 19.99 0.70
C LEU A 155 18.23 19.43 2.09
N GLU A 156 17.47 20.17 2.93
CA GLU A 156 16.95 19.66 4.21
C GLU A 156 16.07 18.43 3.99
N LYS A 157 15.15 18.48 3.01
CA LYS A 157 14.30 17.34 2.62
C LYS A 157 15.15 16.15 2.20
N LEU A 158 16.11 16.37 1.30
CA LEU A 158 17.00 15.32 0.78
C LEU A 158 17.81 14.64 1.88
N ALA A 159 18.32 15.43 2.85
CA ALA A 159 19.13 14.93 3.96
C ALA A 159 18.33 14.09 4.97
N THR A 160 16.99 14.24 4.98
CA THR A 160 16.10 13.58 5.94
C THR A 160 15.35 12.38 5.33
N PHE A 161 15.69 11.95 4.12
CA PHE A 161 15.11 10.74 3.54
C PHE A 161 15.34 9.51 4.42
N HIS A 162 14.24 8.83 4.74
CA HIS A 162 14.29 7.49 5.29
C HIS A 162 14.32 6.48 4.12
N VAL A 163 15.37 5.68 4.03
CA VAL A 163 15.64 4.80 2.88
C VAL A 163 15.37 3.35 3.25
N LYS A 164 14.42 2.71 2.57
CA LYS A 164 14.04 1.32 2.75
C LYS A 164 14.45 0.48 1.54
N ILE A 165 15.31 -0.53 1.73
CA ILE A 165 15.86 -1.37 0.67
C ILE A 165 15.60 -2.84 0.92
N GLY A 166 15.00 -3.51 -0.06
CA GLY A 166 14.85 -4.96 -0.13
C GLY A 166 13.73 -5.50 0.76
N TYR A 167 13.89 -5.41 2.07
CA TYR A 167 12.99 -6.00 3.06
C TYR A 167 13.11 -5.32 4.43
N PRO A 168 12.06 -5.39 5.28
CA PRO A 168 12.07 -4.80 6.62
C PRO A 168 13.05 -5.52 7.56
N ASP A 169 13.68 -4.78 8.46
CA ASP A 169 14.59 -5.37 9.45
C ASP A 169 13.84 -6.19 10.51
N LYS A 170 12.56 -5.87 10.74
CA LYS A 170 11.66 -6.62 11.61
C LYS A 170 10.45 -7.08 10.81
N TRP A 171 10.28 -8.40 10.71
CA TRP A 171 9.14 -9.02 10.04
C TRP A 171 7.86 -8.90 10.85
N LYS A 172 6.74 -8.77 10.15
CA LYS A 172 5.41 -8.77 10.76
C LYS A 172 5.11 -10.14 11.38
N ASP A 173 4.61 -10.13 12.60
CA ASP A 173 4.20 -11.33 13.33
C ASP A 173 2.76 -11.70 13.00
N TYR A 174 2.57 -12.83 12.35
CA TYR A 174 1.25 -13.39 12.02
C TYR A 174 0.79 -14.48 13.00
N SER A 175 1.47 -14.69 14.13
CA SER A 175 1.18 -15.79 15.08
C SER A 175 -0.22 -15.74 15.68
N THR A 176 -0.84 -14.56 15.71
CA THR A 176 -2.20 -14.35 16.21
C THR A 176 -3.29 -14.49 15.15
N LEU A 177 -2.90 -14.66 13.86
CA LEU A 177 -3.85 -14.88 12.77
C LEU A 177 -4.26 -16.36 12.71
N ASP A 178 -5.52 -16.63 12.98
CA ASP A 178 -6.08 -17.99 13.03
C ASP A 178 -6.59 -18.43 11.65
N ILE A 179 -5.80 -19.21 10.93
CA ILE A 179 -6.17 -19.82 9.63
C ILE A 179 -6.59 -21.27 9.86
N LYS A 180 -7.75 -21.67 9.30
CA LYS A 180 -8.36 -23.00 9.50
C LYS A 180 -8.59 -23.72 8.18
N ASP A 181 -8.64 -25.04 8.27
CA ASP A 181 -9.03 -25.92 7.15
C ASP A 181 -10.57 -26.09 7.14
N ASP A 182 -11.29 -24.96 6.96
CA ASP A 182 -12.75 -24.94 6.94
C ASP A 182 -13.31 -24.31 5.64
N SER A 183 -13.17 -23.01 5.48
CA SER A 183 -13.72 -22.25 4.37
C SER A 183 -12.77 -21.16 3.92
N PHE A 184 -12.59 -21.03 2.59
CA PHE A 184 -11.74 -19.98 2.02
C PHE A 184 -12.25 -18.59 2.41
N ILE A 185 -13.55 -18.32 2.26
CA ILE A 185 -14.14 -17.03 2.62
C ILE A 185 -13.99 -16.73 4.11
N ALA A 186 -14.17 -17.74 4.97
CA ALA A 186 -14.00 -17.55 6.42
C ALA A 186 -12.54 -17.21 6.79
N ASN A 187 -11.55 -17.79 6.10
CA ASN A 187 -10.16 -17.42 6.27
C ASN A 187 -9.87 -15.98 5.79
N MET A 188 -10.50 -15.55 4.69
CA MET A 188 -10.38 -14.16 4.23
C MET A 188 -11.00 -13.17 5.23
N GLU A 189 -12.14 -13.52 5.83
CA GLU A 189 -12.74 -12.71 6.90
C GLU A 189 -11.83 -12.61 8.13
N ARG A 190 -11.23 -13.72 8.57
CA ARG A 190 -10.27 -13.75 9.69
C ARG A 190 -9.05 -12.87 9.39
N ALA A 191 -8.50 -12.97 8.18
CA ALA A 191 -7.37 -12.14 7.74
C ALA A 191 -7.72 -10.66 7.70
N ASN A 192 -8.92 -10.31 7.22
CA ASN A 192 -9.40 -8.93 7.18
C ASN A 192 -9.63 -8.36 8.58
N LEU A 193 -10.26 -9.14 9.48
CA LEU A 193 -10.47 -8.74 10.88
C LEU A 193 -9.14 -8.57 11.62
N TRP A 194 -8.20 -9.47 11.39
CA TRP A 194 -6.86 -9.37 11.95
C TRP A 194 -6.13 -8.10 11.46
N SER A 195 -6.16 -7.84 10.14
CA SER A 195 -5.57 -6.64 9.57
C SER A 195 -6.24 -5.36 10.07
N HIS A 196 -7.56 -5.38 10.27
CA HIS A 196 -8.29 -4.28 10.87
C HIS A 196 -7.86 -4.02 12.32
N ALA A 197 -7.71 -5.06 13.13
CA ALA A 197 -7.22 -4.94 14.51
C ALA A 197 -5.80 -4.36 14.56
N GLU A 198 -4.91 -4.77 13.66
CA GLU A 198 -3.57 -4.19 13.50
C GLU A 198 -3.62 -2.69 13.15
N MET A 199 -4.55 -2.30 12.30
CA MET A 199 -4.76 -0.88 11.96
C MET A 199 -5.27 -0.08 13.16
N LEU A 200 -6.24 -0.63 13.91
CA LEU A 200 -6.78 0.02 15.12
C LEU A 200 -5.71 0.18 16.21
N ASP A 201 -4.84 -0.80 16.35
CA ASP A 201 -3.75 -0.76 17.34
C ASP A 201 -2.77 0.42 17.15
N LYS A 202 -2.74 1.01 15.94
CA LYS A 202 -1.92 2.21 15.64
C LYS A 202 -2.55 3.51 16.09
N VAL A 203 -3.86 3.54 16.34
CA VAL A 203 -4.57 4.78 16.69
C VAL A 203 -4.04 5.34 18.01
N GLY A 204 -3.66 6.61 18.00
CA GLY A 204 -3.09 7.29 19.17
C GLY A 204 -1.64 6.94 19.49
N LYS A 205 -0.97 6.12 18.68
CA LYS A 205 0.46 5.82 18.79
C LYS A 205 1.28 6.70 17.84
N PRO A 206 2.57 6.94 18.13
CA PRO A 206 3.48 7.56 17.17
C PRO A 206 3.56 6.76 15.87
N VAL A 207 3.80 7.47 14.76
CA VAL A 207 4.01 6.83 13.45
C VAL A 207 5.24 5.93 13.51
N ASP A 208 5.07 4.65 13.16
CA ASP A 208 6.18 3.72 12.98
C ASP A 208 6.82 3.94 11.60
N LYS A 209 8.00 4.53 11.59
CA LYS A 209 8.76 4.78 10.36
C LYS A 209 9.35 3.52 9.75
N GLU A 210 9.41 2.41 10.50
CA GLU A 210 9.93 1.13 10.00
C GLU A 210 8.83 0.30 9.29
N GLU A 211 7.57 0.70 9.38
CA GLU A 211 6.47 0.02 8.68
C GLU A 211 6.60 0.12 7.17
N TRP A 212 6.49 -1.00 6.47
CA TRP A 212 6.52 -1.08 5.01
C TRP A 212 5.09 -1.07 4.43
N HIS A 213 4.88 -0.27 3.38
CA HIS A 213 3.59 -0.19 2.67
C HIS A 213 3.53 -1.08 1.42
N MET A 214 4.65 -1.72 1.07
CA MET A 214 4.74 -2.73 0.02
C MET A 214 5.47 -3.95 0.56
N THR A 215 5.05 -5.13 0.11
CA THR A 215 5.72 -6.39 0.48
C THR A 215 7.02 -6.56 -0.29
N PRO A 216 8.02 -7.29 0.24
CA PRO A 216 9.32 -7.47 -0.41
C PRO A 216 9.27 -8.05 -1.83
N GLN A 217 8.29 -8.88 -2.16
CA GLN A 217 8.12 -9.47 -3.49
C GLN A 217 7.44 -8.53 -4.50
N THR A 218 7.07 -7.32 -4.11
CA THR A 218 6.41 -6.34 -5.00
C THR A 218 7.39 -5.77 -6.00
N VAL A 219 7.02 -5.79 -7.29
CA VAL A 219 7.79 -5.15 -8.38
C VAL A 219 7.29 -3.73 -8.54
N ASN A 220 7.69 -2.87 -7.62
CA ASN A 220 7.40 -1.44 -7.61
C ASN A 220 8.30 -0.73 -6.59
N ALA A 221 8.20 0.61 -6.52
CA ALA A 221 8.83 1.46 -5.51
C ALA A 221 7.81 2.51 -5.05
N TYR A 222 8.11 3.27 -3.99
CA TYR A 222 7.28 4.40 -3.60
C TYR A 222 8.07 5.47 -2.83
N TYR A 223 7.60 6.71 -2.93
CA TYR A 223 7.88 7.80 -2.01
C TYR A 223 6.65 8.07 -1.13
N ASN A 224 6.83 8.18 0.18
CA ASN A 224 5.78 8.57 1.11
C ASN A 224 6.08 9.97 1.68
N PRO A 225 5.29 11.00 1.33
CA PRO A 225 5.53 12.37 1.79
C PRO A 225 5.26 12.57 3.29
N THR A 226 4.47 11.71 3.91
CA THR A 226 4.12 11.84 5.34
C THR A 226 5.25 11.45 6.27
N THR A 227 6.14 10.58 5.83
CA THR A 227 7.32 10.10 6.56
C THR A 227 8.64 10.52 5.90
N ASN A 228 8.58 11.15 4.72
CA ASN A 228 9.72 11.48 3.86
C ASN A 228 10.60 10.24 3.60
N GLU A 229 9.98 9.15 3.15
CA GLU A 229 10.65 7.88 2.90
C GLU A 229 10.59 7.46 1.43
N ILE A 230 11.64 6.80 0.98
CA ILE A 230 11.71 6.09 -0.30
C ILE A 230 11.92 4.61 -0.04
N CYS A 231 11.17 3.77 -0.75
CA CYS A 231 11.17 2.33 -0.54
C CYS A 231 11.33 1.57 -1.86
N PHE A 232 12.27 0.63 -1.87
CA PHE A 232 12.57 -0.24 -3.01
C PHE A 232 12.53 -1.69 -2.55
N PRO A 233 11.38 -2.39 -2.66
CA PRO A 233 11.24 -3.80 -2.32
C PRO A 233 12.17 -4.71 -3.13
N ALA A 234 12.54 -5.86 -2.59
CA ALA A 234 13.42 -6.82 -3.26
C ALA A 234 12.92 -7.28 -4.64
N GLY A 235 11.60 -7.24 -4.87
CA GLY A 235 11.00 -7.62 -6.13
C GLY A 235 11.38 -6.75 -7.31
N ILE A 236 11.54 -5.43 -7.12
CA ILE A 236 12.02 -4.54 -8.18
C ILE A 236 13.55 -4.57 -8.31
N LEU A 237 14.24 -5.01 -7.28
CA LEU A 237 15.70 -5.11 -7.24
C LEU A 237 16.21 -6.42 -7.90
N GLN A 238 15.63 -6.75 -9.04
CA GLN A 238 15.92 -7.91 -9.88
C GLN A 238 16.07 -7.47 -11.34
N TYR A 239 16.67 -8.33 -12.15
CA TYR A 239 16.73 -8.10 -13.60
C TYR A 239 15.32 -7.88 -14.18
N PRO A 240 15.09 -6.88 -15.05
CA PRO A 240 16.07 -6.02 -15.75
C PRO A 240 16.40 -4.71 -15.02
N PHE A 241 15.84 -4.43 -13.85
CA PHE A 241 16.07 -3.18 -13.12
C PHE A 241 17.42 -3.14 -12.39
N PHE A 242 17.79 -4.26 -11.77
CA PHE A 242 19.03 -4.38 -11.02
C PHE A 242 19.68 -5.75 -11.26
N ASP A 243 21.01 -5.76 -11.43
CA ASP A 243 21.80 -6.98 -11.52
C ASP A 243 23.06 -6.86 -10.66
N MET A 244 23.22 -7.78 -9.71
CA MET A 244 24.40 -7.84 -8.83
C MET A 244 25.70 -8.04 -9.59
N ASN A 245 25.66 -8.67 -10.77
CA ASN A 245 26.83 -9.01 -11.56
C ASN A 245 27.13 -8.01 -12.67
N ALA A 246 26.21 -7.08 -12.94
CA ALA A 246 26.40 -6.02 -13.92
C ALA A 246 27.33 -4.91 -13.37
N ASP A 247 27.90 -4.13 -14.27
CA ASP A 247 28.62 -2.93 -13.89
C ASP A 247 27.67 -1.84 -13.36
N ASP A 248 28.23 -0.82 -12.71
CA ASP A 248 27.45 0.25 -12.12
C ASP A 248 26.74 1.10 -13.17
N ALA A 249 27.31 1.27 -14.38
CA ALA A 249 26.67 2.05 -15.43
C ALA A 249 25.33 1.43 -15.85
N PHE A 250 25.26 0.09 -15.93
CA PHE A 250 24.01 -0.62 -16.17
C PHE A 250 22.99 -0.34 -15.05
N ASN A 251 23.40 -0.54 -13.80
CA ASN A 251 22.48 -0.35 -12.65
C ASN A 251 22.03 1.10 -12.47
N TYR A 252 22.90 2.10 -12.71
CA TYR A 252 22.49 3.50 -12.71
C TYR A 252 21.54 3.83 -13.87
N GLY A 253 21.73 3.24 -15.04
CA GLY A 253 20.84 3.43 -16.19
C GLY A 253 19.48 2.73 -16.06
N ALA A 254 19.35 1.74 -15.17
CA ALA A 254 18.14 0.97 -14.93
C ALA A 254 17.49 1.36 -13.60
N ILE A 255 17.85 0.72 -12.48
CA ILE A 255 17.24 1.02 -11.18
C ILE A 255 17.52 2.46 -10.71
N GLY A 256 18.64 3.05 -11.12
CA GLY A 256 18.98 4.44 -10.80
C GLY A 256 17.94 5.45 -11.32
N VAL A 257 17.28 5.17 -12.44
CA VAL A 257 16.16 5.99 -12.95
C VAL A 257 14.97 5.94 -12.00
N VAL A 258 14.63 4.75 -11.49
CA VAL A 258 13.55 4.57 -10.51
C VAL A 258 13.88 5.27 -9.19
N ILE A 259 15.13 5.13 -8.71
CA ILE A 259 15.58 5.80 -7.49
C ILE A 259 15.47 7.32 -7.65
N GLY A 260 15.93 7.87 -8.78
CA GLY A 260 15.83 9.29 -9.11
C GLY A 260 14.38 9.77 -9.17
N HIS A 261 13.47 8.96 -9.70
CA HIS A 261 12.03 9.23 -9.74
C HIS A 261 11.47 9.39 -8.31
N GLU A 262 11.71 8.41 -7.42
CA GLU A 262 11.21 8.47 -6.04
C GLU A 262 11.84 9.63 -5.23
N MET A 263 13.10 9.96 -5.47
CA MET A 263 13.77 11.08 -4.80
C MET A 263 13.24 12.46 -5.23
N THR A 264 12.66 12.55 -6.42
CA THR A 264 12.20 13.83 -6.98
C THR A 264 10.71 14.09 -6.75
N HIS A 265 9.99 13.13 -6.17
CA HIS A 265 8.67 13.38 -5.65
C HIS A 265 8.70 14.42 -4.52
#